data_1e3d4a265cb239bec1b90ea8fd8c3ea7
#
_entry.id   1e3d4a265cb239bec1b90ea8fd8c3ea7
#
_cell.length_a   1.000
_cell.length_b   1.000
_cell.length_c   1.000
_cell.angle_alpha   90.00
_cell.angle_beta   90.00
_cell.angle_gamma   90.00
#
_symmetry.space_group_name_H-M   'P 1'
#
loop_
_entity.id
_entity.type
_entity.pdbx_description
1 polymer ?
#
loop_
_entity_poly.entity_id
_entity_poly.type
_entity_poly.pdbx_seq_one_letter_code
_entity_poly.pdbx_strand_id
1 'polypeptide(L)'
;EFYFIEMNTRLQVEHPVTEAIFGVDLVREQIRVASGLEMSFQQDDLEINGHSIEVRLNAEKLPNFSPSPGRITQYHAPGGLGVRMDSALYDGYSIPPYYDSLIGKLIVHGRDRAEALARLNRALGELIIDGVDTTVPLFHGLLAEKDIHTGDYNIHWLEKWLDTLSD
;
A
#
# COMPACT_ATOMS: atom_id res chain seq x y z
N GLU A 1 29.01 9.34 -5.08
CA GLU A 1 29.32 8.64 -3.82
C GLU A 1 28.03 8.40 -3.05
N PHE A 2 27.92 7.30 -2.33
CA PHE A 2 26.83 7.01 -1.42
C PHE A 2 27.39 6.60 -0.06
N TYR A 3 26.60 6.85 0.99
CA TYR A 3 27.00 6.63 2.37
C TYR A 3 25.92 5.86 3.11
N PHE A 4 26.32 5.00 4.06
CA PHE A 4 25.39 4.37 4.99
C PHE A 4 24.83 5.45 5.94
N ILE A 5 23.50 5.54 6.06
CA ILE A 5 22.83 6.49 6.95
C ILE A 5 22.26 5.72 8.15
N GLU A 6 21.36 4.77 7.88
CA GLU A 6 20.68 3.98 8.92
C GLU A 6 20.19 2.65 8.38
N MET A 7 19.79 1.76 9.26
CA MET A 7 19.04 0.55 8.94
C MET A 7 17.77 0.47 9.79
N ASN A 8 16.64 0.27 9.16
CA ASN A 8 15.37 0.03 9.83
C ASN A 8 15.28 -1.44 10.26
N THR A 9 15.72 -1.74 11.49
CA THR A 9 15.74 -3.10 12.06
C THR A 9 14.36 -3.53 12.58
N ARG A 10 13.33 -3.34 11.80
CA ARG A 10 11.92 -3.64 12.10
C ARG A 10 11.18 -4.01 10.83
N LEU A 11 9.99 -4.58 11.00
CA LEU A 11 9.08 -4.80 9.88
C LEU A 11 8.73 -3.47 9.20
N GLN A 12 8.76 -3.44 7.87
CA GLN A 12 8.36 -2.28 7.07
C GLN A 12 6.85 -2.28 6.82
N VAL A 13 6.28 -1.09 6.57
CA VAL A 13 4.85 -0.98 6.21
C VAL A 13 4.55 -1.78 4.95
N GLU A 14 5.46 -1.75 3.98
CA GLU A 14 5.37 -2.38 2.66
C GLU A 14 5.76 -3.88 2.61
N HIS A 15 5.96 -4.55 3.77
CA HIS A 15 6.26 -5.99 3.80
C HIS A 15 5.24 -6.87 3.04
N PRO A 16 3.94 -6.51 2.92
CA PRO A 16 2.98 -7.31 2.17
C PRO A 16 3.34 -7.51 0.69
N VAL A 17 4.08 -6.58 0.07
CA VAL A 17 4.57 -6.76 -1.31
C VAL A 17 5.52 -7.96 -1.39
N THR A 18 6.45 -8.07 -0.44
CA THR A 18 7.37 -9.20 -0.34
C THR A 18 6.60 -10.51 -0.07
N GLU A 19 5.65 -10.48 0.88
CA GLU A 19 4.81 -11.64 1.18
C GLU A 19 4.07 -12.14 -0.05
N ALA A 20 3.51 -11.21 -0.85
CA ALA A 20 2.72 -11.56 -2.04
C ALA A 20 3.55 -12.22 -3.15
N ILE A 21 4.80 -11.76 -3.39
CA ILE A 21 5.63 -12.29 -4.47
C ILE A 21 6.40 -13.56 -4.09
N PHE A 22 6.64 -13.80 -2.80
CA PHE A 22 7.36 -15.00 -2.33
C PHE A 22 6.45 -16.05 -1.67
N GLY A 23 5.19 -15.71 -1.38
CA GLY A 23 4.27 -16.64 -0.71
C GLY A 23 4.64 -16.94 0.74
N VAL A 24 5.28 -16.01 1.45
CA VAL A 24 5.73 -16.16 2.83
C VAL A 24 4.96 -15.23 3.78
N ASP A 25 4.80 -15.61 5.04
CA ASP A 25 4.22 -14.79 6.11
C ASP A 25 5.36 -14.29 7.02
N LEU A 26 5.80 -13.05 6.77
CA LEU A 26 6.95 -12.47 7.48
C LEU A 26 6.66 -12.22 8.96
N VAL A 27 5.44 -11.86 9.32
CA VAL A 27 5.05 -11.65 10.72
C VAL A 27 5.07 -12.96 11.48
N ARG A 28 4.55 -14.04 10.90
CA ARG A 28 4.63 -15.38 11.45
C ARG A 28 6.07 -15.83 11.65
N GLU A 29 6.94 -15.61 10.67
CA GLU A 29 8.35 -15.97 10.77
C GLU A 29 9.07 -15.18 11.87
N GLN A 30 8.78 -13.88 12.03
CA GLN A 30 9.30 -13.10 13.15
C GLN A 30 8.91 -13.71 14.51
N ILE A 31 7.64 -14.11 14.68
CA ILE A 31 7.16 -14.74 15.91
C ILE A 31 7.85 -16.10 16.13
N ARG A 32 8.02 -16.91 15.08
CA ARG A 32 8.72 -18.21 15.15
C ARG A 32 10.15 -18.03 15.64
N VAL A 33 10.92 -17.15 14.99
CA VAL A 33 12.32 -16.90 15.35
C VAL A 33 12.44 -16.31 16.77
N ALA A 34 11.56 -15.38 17.15
CA ALA A 34 11.51 -14.85 18.51
C ALA A 34 11.16 -15.91 19.57
N SER A 35 10.47 -16.97 19.18
CA SER A 35 10.15 -18.12 20.05
C SER A 35 11.28 -19.16 20.09
N GLY A 36 12.42 -18.92 19.44
CA GLY A 36 13.56 -19.82 19.39
C GLY A 36 13.46 -20.94 18.37
N LEU A 37 12.50 -20.87 17.44
CA LEU A 37 12.36 -21.81 16.34
C LEU A 37 13.17 -21.33 15.12
N GLU A 38 13.63 -22.26 14.31
CA GLU A 38 14.26 -21.95 13.03
C GLU A 38 13.23 -21.39 12.03
N MET A 39 13.70 -20.61 11.05
CA MET A 39 12.87 -20.18 9.92
C MET A 39 12.28 -21.39 9.19
N SER A 40 11.06 -21.22 8.66
CA SER A 40 10.36 -22.32 7.99
C SER A 40 10.80 -22.55 6.54
N PHE A 41 11.68 -21.72 6.01
CA PHE A 41 12.20 -21.78 4.64
C PHE A 41 13.69 -21.40 4.60
N GLN A 42 14.37 -21.80 3.55
CA GLN A 42 15.75 -21.43 3.22
C GLN A 42 15.78 -20.40 2.08
N GLN A 43 16.93 -19.78 1.86
CA GLN A 43 17.08 -18.80 0.76
C GLN A 43 16.75 -19.41 -0.61
N ASP A 44 17.12 -20.65 -0.84
CA ASP A 44 16.92 -21.33 -2.13
C ASP A 44 15.47 -21.77 -2.38
N ASP A 45 14.61 -21.72 -1.36
CA ASP A 45 13.16 -21.97 -1.49
C ASP A 45 12.40 -20.75 -2.02
N LEU A 46 13.05 -19.56 -2.07
CA LEU A 46 12.41 -18.31 -2.40
C LEU A 46 12.53 -17.97 -3.89
N GLU A 47 11.43 -18.10 -4.61
CA GLU A 47 11.30 -17.71 -6.01
C GLU A 47 10.31 -16.54 -6.17
N ILE A 48 10.68 -15.52 -6.96
CA ILE A 48 9.80 -14.40 -7.27
C ILE A 48 8.66 -14.89 -8.16
N ASN A 49 7.44 -14.74 -7.69
CA ASN A 49 6.22 -15.06 -8.44
C ASN A 49 5.42 -13.80 -8.72
N GLY A 50 5.40 -13.37 -9.98
CA GLY A 50 4.61 -12.25 -10.43
C GLY A 50 5.12 -10.88 -10.00
N HIS A 51 4.17 -9.95 -9.82
CA HIS A 51 4.41 -8.55 -9.47
C HIS A 51 3.36 -8.10 -8.45
N SER A 52 3.79 -7.38 -7.42
CA SER A 52 2.88 -6.84 -6.41
C SER A 52 3.05 -5.34 -6.24
N ILE A 53 1.95 -4.65 -5.96
CA ILE A 53 1.90 -3.22 -5.68
C ILE A 53 1.11 -3.01 -4.40
N GLU A 54 1.63 -2.18 -3.50
CA GLU A 54 0.92 -1.70 -2.33
C GLU A 54 0.67 -0.21 -2.45
N VAL A 55 -0.53 0.23 -2.10
CA VAL A 55 -0.84 1.64 -1.86
C VAL A 55 -1.28 1.85 -0.43
N ARG A 56 -0.74 2.90 0.22
CA ARG A 56 -1.11 3.30 1.57
C ARG A 56 -2.32 4.21 1.50
N LEU A 57 -3.40 3.80 2.15
CA LEU A 57 -4.61 4.59 2.26
C LEU A 57 -4.52 5.43 3.52
N ASN A 58 -4.38 6.73 3.35
CA ASN A 58 -4.29 7.68 4.44
C ASN A 58 -5.56 8.52 4.52
N ALA A 59 -5.99 8.82 5.74
CA ALA A 59 -7.04 9.80 6.00
C ALA A 59 -6.46 11.22 5.90
N GLU A 60 -6.32 11.71 4.69
CA GLU A 60 -5.67 12.97 4.34
C GLU A 60 -6.39 13.67 3.20
N LYS A 61 -6.44 15.00 3.29
CA LYS A 61 -7.02 15.87 2.28
C LYS A 61 -5.97 16.31 1.27
N LEU A 62 -6.24 16.07 0.00
CA LEU A 62 -5.40 16.55 -1.11
C LEU A 62 -5.70 18.03 -1.43
N PRO A 63 -4.74 18.77 -1.99
CA PRO A 63 -3.39 18.35 -2.39
C PRO A 63 -2.33 18.50 -1.29
N ASN A 64 -2.66 19.08 -0.15
CA ASN A 64 -1.71 19.43 0.92
C ASN A 64 -1.44 18.30 1.93
N PHE A 65 -2.09 17.14 1.77
CA PHE A 65 -1.96 15.97 2.65
C PHE A 65 -2.22 16.28 4.15
N SER A 66 -3.10 17.27 4.43
CA SER A 66 -3.48 17.55 5.81
C SER A 66 -4.32 16.40 6.38
N PRO A 67 -4.09 15.99 7.65
CA PRO A 67 -4.86 14.93 8.29
C PRO A 67 -6.37 15.20 8.26
N SER A 68 -7.16 14.16 7.98
CA SER A 68 -8.63 14.19 7.95
C SER A 68 -9.20 13.16 8.94
N PRO A 69 -9.02 13.34 10.27
CA PRO A 69 -9.63 12.48 11.26
C PRO A 69 -11.16 12.65 11.23
N GLY A 70 -11.89 11.59 11.55
CA GLY A 70 -13.35 11.66 11.52
C GLY A 70 -14.00 10.29 11.63
N ARG A 71 -15.31 10.25 11.42
CA ARG A 71 -16.08 9.02 11.49
C ARG A 71 -16.35 8.48 10.08
N ILE A 72 -16.00 7.23 9.86
CA ILE A 72 -16.34 6.48 8.66
C ILE A 72 -17.86 6.26 8.62
N THR A 73 -18.51 6.75 7.58
CA THR A 73 -19.95 6.60 7.38
C THR A 73 -20.28 5.38 6.55
N GLN A 74 -19.41 5.02 5.61
CA GLN A 74 -19.51 3.82 4.80
C GLN A 74 -18.13 3.27 4.47
N TYR A 75 -17.95 1.96 4.59
CA TYR A 75 -16.73 1.26 4.22
C TYR A 75 -17.05 0.00 3.42
N HIS A 76 -16.41 -0.15 2.26
CA HIS A 76 -16.45 -1.38 1.48
C HIS A 76 -15.03 -1.72 1.00
N ALA A 77 -14.50 -2.84 1.48
CA ALA A 77 -13.20 -3.34 1.07
C ALA A 77 -13.30 -4.06 -0.28
N PRO A 78 -12.39 -3.80 -1.23
CA PRO A 78 -12.35 -4.55 -2.49
C PRO A 78 -11.93 -5.99 -2.23
N GLY A 79 -12.37 -6.89 -3.12
CA GLY A 79 -12.06 -8.31 -3.02
C GLY A 79 -11.61 -8.94 -4.33
N GLY A 80 -11.50 -10.27 -4.33
CA GLY A 80 -11.15 -11.08 -5.49
C GLY A 80 -9.70 -11.53 -5.55
N LEU A 81 -9.37 -12.28 -6.61
CA LEU A 81 -8.06 -12.89 -6.78
C LEU A 81 -6.95 -11.83 -6.86
N GLY A 82 -5.91 -11.99 -6.04
CA GLY A 82 -4.75 -11.10 -6.01
C GLY A 82 -5.07 -9.72 -5.43
N VAL A 83 -6.10 -9.60 -4.57
CA VAL A 83 -6.41 -8.39 -3.81
C VAL A 83 -6.39 -8.71 -2.33
N ARG A 84 -5.64 -7.93 -1.55
CA ARG A 84 -5.57 -7.99 -0.09
C ARG A 84 -5.77 -6.60 0.47
N MET A 85 -6.62 -6.48 1.47
CA MET A 85 -6.85 -5.25 2.22
C MET A 85 -6.47 -5.45 3.69
N ASP A 86 -5.43 -4.73 4.14
CA ASP A 86 -5.02 -4.69 5.54
C ASP A 86 -5.53 -3.39 6.17
N SER A 87 -6.60 -3.48 6.94
CA SER A 87 -7.23 -2.31 7.57
C SER A 87 -8.01 -2.71 8.83
N ALA A 88 -8.20 -1.75 9.72
CA ALA A 88 -9.08 -1.87 10.89
C ALA A 88 -10.42 -1.15 10.68
N LEU A 89 -10.69 -0.63 9.48
CA LEU A 89 -11.90 0.15 9.20
C LEU A 89 -13.16 -0.73 9.17
N TYR A 90 -14.25 -0.12 9.59
CA TYR A 90 -15.62 -0.62 9.48
C TYR A 90 -16.60 0.56 9.52
N ASP A 91 -17.84 0.35 9.13
CA ASP A 91 -18.89 1.38 9.21
C ASP A 91 -19.04 1.88 10.64
N GLY A 92 -18.90 3.19 10.82
CA GLY A 92 -18.96 3.83 12.13
C GLY A 92 -17.64 3.92 12.89
N TYR A 93 -16.52 3.37 12.36
CA TYR A 93 -15.20 3.55 12.96
C TYR A 93 -14.83 5.03 13.05
N SER A 94 -14.23 5.45 14.16
CA SER A 94 -13.74 6.81 14.33
C SER A 94 -12.22 6.82 14.28
N ILE A 95 -11.67 7.52 13.27
CA ILE A 95 -10.24 7.71 13.11
C ILE A 95 -9.78 8.75 14.14
N PRO A 96 -8.91 8.36 15.09
CA PRO A 96 -8.46 9.28 16.13
C PRO A 96 -7.42 10.27 15.58
N PRO A 97 -7.40 11.53 16.09
CA PRO A 97 -6.44 12.54 15.61
C PRO A 97 -5.03 12.43 16.24
N TYR A 98 -4.76 11.38 17.03
CA TYR A 98 -3.56 11.26 17.85
C TYR A 98 -2.47 10.38 17.24
N TYR A 99 -2.76 9.70 16.15
CA TYR A 99 -1.87 8.76 15.47
C TYR A 99 -1.63 9.18 14.03
N ASP A 100 -0.76 8.44 13.36
CA ASP A 100 -0.54 8.55 11.92
C ASP A 100 -1.86 8.41 11.14
N SER A 101 -1.93 9.08 9.99
CA SER A 101 -3.10 9.10 9.10
C SER A 101 -3.35 7.78 8.37
N LEU A 102 -2.44 6.80 8.45
CA LEU A 102 -2.57 5.50 7.76
C LEU A 102 -3.78 4.72 8.30
N ILE A 103 -4.76 4.48 7.44
CA ILE A 103 -6.00 3.78 7.78
C ILE A 103 -6.14 2.41 7.09
N GLY A 104 -5.29 2.13 6.12
CA GLY A 104 -5.27 0.85 5.44
C GLY A 104 -4.18 0.73 4.40
N LYS A 105 -3.94 -0.49 3.97
CA LYS A 105 -3.06 -0.83 2.87
C LYS A 105 -3.82 -1.69 1.89
N LEU A 106 -3.87 -1.27 0.65
CA LEU A 106 -4.40 -2.07 -0.44
C LEU A 106 -3.23 -2.67 -1.20
N ILE A 107 -3.14 -3.99 -1.21
CA ILE A 107 -2.10 -4.76 -1.87
C ILE A 107 -2.72 -5.55 -3.00
N VAL A 108 -2.11 -5.48 -4.17
CA VAL A 108 -2.50 -6.27 -5.33
C VAL A 108 -1.33 -7.10 -5.82
N HIS A 109 -1.64 -8.26 -6.39
CA HIS A 109 -0.67 -9.17 -6.98
C HIS A 109 -1.17 -9.62 -8.36
N GLY A 110 -0.30 -9.65 -9.35
CA GLY A 110 -0.56 -10.11 -10.71
C GLY A 110 0.61 -10.91 -11.27
N ARG A 111 0.43 -11.54 -12.42
CA ARG A 111 1.49 -12.29 -13.12
C ARG A 111 2.65 -11.38 -13.55
N ASP A 112 2.33 -10.11 -13.79
CA ASP A 112 3.24 -9.05 -14.21
C ASP A 112 2.75 -7.68 -13.73
N ARG A 113 3.54 -6.63 -14.01
CA ARG A 113 3.18 -5.25 -13.62
C ARG A 113 1.87 -4.78 -14.24
N ALA A 114 1.61 -5.12 -15.50
CA ALA A 114 0.41 -4.69 -16.20
C ALA A 114 -0.86 -5.27 -15.55
N GLU A 115 -0.83 -6.57 -15.21
CA GLU A 115 -1.94 -7.21 -14.50
C GLU A 115 -2.09 -6.67 -13.06
N ALA A 116 -1.00 -6.42 -12.36
CA ALA A 116 -1.05 -5.82 -11.03
C ALA A 116 -1.68 -4.42 -11.06
N LEU A 117 -1.29 -3.55 -12.02
CA LEU A 117 -1.89 -2.23 -12.20
C LEU A 117 -3.38 -2.30 -12.58
N ALA A 118 -3.77 -3.24 -13.46
CA ALA A 118 -5.17 -3.45 -13.81
C ALA A 118 -6.00 -3.89 -12.58
N ARG A 119 -5.46 -4.77 -11.74
CA ARG A 119 -6.10 -5.17 -10.48
C ARG A 119 -6.19 -4.03 -9.48
N LEU A 120 -5.14 -3.19 -9.37
CA LEU A 120 -5.17 -2.01 -8.52
C LEU A 120 -6.26 -1.03 -8.96
N ASN A 121 -6.36 -0.75 -10.26
CA ASN A 121 -7.39 0.14 -10.78
C ASN A 121 -8.80 -0.37 -10.50
N ARG A 122 -9.05 -1.68 -10.70
CA ARG A 122 -10.34 -2.29 -10.37
C ARG A 122 -10.63 -2.22 -8.86
N ALA A 123 -9.65 -2.59 -8.03
CA ALA A 123 -9.80 -2.61 -6.58
C ALA A 123 -10.06 -1.20 -6.00
N LEU A 124 -9.38 -0.16 -6.50
CA LEU A 124 -9.64 1.23 -6.11
C LEU A 124 -11.04 1.69 -6.55
N GLY A 125 -11.54 1.21 -7.70
CA GLY A 125 -12.90 1.49 -8.16
C GLY A 125 -14.00 0.80 -7.34
N GLU A 126 -13.68 -0.30 -6.65
CA GLU A 126 -14.60 -1.00 -5.73
C GLU A 126 -14.53 -0.46 -4.30
N LEU A 127 -13.40 0.16 -3.92
CA LEU A 127 -13.14 0.63 -2.57
C LEU A 127 -14.05 1.82 -2.23
N ILE A 128 -14.77 1.73 -1.12
CA ILE A 128 -15.54 2.84 -0.57
C ILE A 128 -15.00 3.17 0.82
N ILE A 129 -14.63 4.44 1.02
CA ILE A 129 -14.28 5.01 2.33
C ILE A 129 -14.93 6.40 2.39
N ASP A 130 -16.09 6.50 3.02
CA ASP A 130 -16.84 7.74 3.14
C ASP A 130 -16.80 8.28 4.57
N GLY A 131 -16.96 9.61 4.70
CA GLY A 131 -16.99 10.32 5.98
C GLY A 131 -15.72 11.08 6.31
N VAL A 132 -14.63 10.78 5.60
CA VAL A 132 -13.33 11.47 5.70
C VAL A 132 -12.71 11.65 4.32
N ASP A 133 -11.79 12.62 4.18
CA ASP A 133 -10.95 12.72 2.98
C ASP A 133 -9.86 11.65 3.03
N THR A 134 -9.52 11.09 1.86
CA THR A 134 -8.49 10.05 1.74
C THR A 134 -7.56 10.29 0.55
N THR A 135 -6.43 9.57 0.54
CA THR A 135 -5.49 9.56 -0.59
C THR A 135 -5.98 8.72 -1.79
N VAL A 136 -7.16 8.11 -1.77
CA VAL A 136 -7.71 7.30 -2.88
C VAL A 136 -7.73 8.08 -4.21
N PRO A 137 -8.18 9.36 -4.28
CA PRO A 137 -8.18 10.12 -5.52
C PRO A 137 -6.79 10.33 -6.12
N LEU A 138 -5.74 10.43 -5.29
CA LEU A 138 -4.35 10.49 -5.75
C LEU A 138 -4.00 9.25 -6.59
N PHE A 139 -4.34 8.06 -6.11
CA PHE A 139 -4.01 6.81 -6.81
C PHE A 139 -4.77 6.65 -8.12
N HIS A 140 -6.01 7.13 -8.21
CA HIS A 140 -6.74 7.20 -9.48
C HIS A 140 -6.02 8.10 -10.50
N GLY A 141 -5.53 9.27 -10.06
CA GLY A 141 -4.74 10.16 -10.90
C GLY A 141 -3.43 9.51 -11.36
N LEU A 142 -2.68 8.92 -10.43
CA LEU A 142 -1.42 8.24 -10.74
C LEU A 142 -1.59 7.10 -11.74
N LEU A 143 -2.67 6.33 -11.65
CA LEU A 143 -2.95 5.23 -12.58
C LEU A 143 -3.33 5.69 -14.00
N ALA A 144 -3.63 6.97 -14.21
CA ALA A 144 -3.83 7.53 -15.53
C ALA A 144 -2.49 7.88 -16.23
N GLU A 145 -1.39 7.97 -15.46
CA GLU A 145 -0.10 8.43 -15.97
C GLU A 145 0.70 7.29 -16.62
N LYS A 146 1.22 7.56 -17.82
CA LYS A 146 2.03 6.61 -18.58
C LYS A 146 3.29 6.19 -17.81
N ASP A 147 3.93 7.12 -17.15
CA ASP A 147 5.18 6.90 -16.41
C ASP A 147 5.01 5.88 -15.29
N ILE A 148 3.83 5.87 -14.64
CA ILE A 148 3.49 4.85 -13.64
C ILE A 148 3.39 3.45 -14.29
N HIS A 149 2.81 3.36 -15.48
CA HIS A 149 2.71 2.08 -16.20
C HIS A 149 4.06 1.54 -16.65
N THR A 150 4.93 2.42 -17.15
CA THR A 150 6.27 2.06 -17.64
C THR A 150 7.31 1.94 -16.54
N GLY A 151 7.05 2.50 -15.35
CA GLY A 151 8.03 2.58 -14.26
C GLY A 151 9.08 3.69 -14.46
N ASP A 152 8.83 4.66 -15.32
CA ASP A 152 9.74 5.76 -15.65
C ASP A 152 9.50 6.97 -14.75
N TYR A 153 9.84 6.82 -13.47
CA TYR A 153 9.72 7.88 -12.46
C TYR A 153 10.89 7.84 -11.46
N ASN A 154 11.15 8.99 -10.85
CA ASN A 154 12.17 9.16 -9.81
C ASN A 154 11.58 9.82 -8.57
N ILE A 155 12.42 10.07 -7.55
CA ILE A 155 12.00 10.64 -6.26
C ILE A 155 11.35 12.03 -6.34
N HIS A 156 11.53 12.77 -7.43
CA HIS A 156 10.95 14.11 -7.65
C HIS A 156 9.75 14.09 -8.58
N TRP A 157 9.37 12.91 -9.10
CA TRP A 157 8.31 12.81 -10.10
C TRP A 157 6.95 13.23 -9.55
N LEU A 158 6.61 12.74 -8.35
CA LEU A 158 5.31 13.01 -7.71
C LEU A 158 5.13 14.50 -7.41
N GLU A 159 6.15 15.16 -6.88
CA GLU A 159 6.11 16.60 -6.58
C GLU A 159 5.79 17.41 -7.84
N LYS A 160 6.52 17.14 -8.94
CA LYS A 160 6.31 17.80 -10.23
C LYS A 160 4.91 17.54 -10.80
N TRP A 161 4.42 16.31 -10.66
CA TRP A 161 3.10 15.95 -11.14
C TRP A 161 2.00 16.67 -10.33
N LEU A 162 2.13 16.76 -9.01
CA LEU A 162 1.19 17.50 -8.14
C LEU A 162 1.15 18.99 -8.47
N ASP A 163 2.28 19.61 -8.82
CA ASP A 163 2.33 21.00 -9.24
C ASP A 163 1.48 21.24 -10.50
N THR A 164 1.44 20.28 -11.43
CA THR A 164 0.61 20.38 -12.64
C THR A 164 -0.90 20.33 -12.40
N LEU A 165 -1.32 19.80 -11.24
CA LEU A 165 -2.74 19.74 -10.86
C LEU A 165 -3.23 21.01 -10.15
N SER A 166 -2.31 21.91 -9.79
CA SER A 166 -2.61 23.13 -9.02
C SER A 166 -2.85 24.35 -9.90
N ASP A 167 -2.59 24.23 -11.22
CA ASP A 167 -2.83 25.23 -12.26
C ASP A 167 -4.18 24.95 -12.97
#